data_1d99f83cc8ec6b9aa90fa8a1ad7ae234
#
_entry.id   1d99f83cc8ec6b9aa90fa8a1ad7ae234
#
_cell.length_a   1.000
_cell.length_b   1.000
_cell.length_c   1.000
_cell.angle_alpha   90.00
_cell.angle_beta   90.00
_cell.angle_gamma   90.00
#
_symmetry.space_group_name_H-M   'P 1'
#
loop_
_entity.id
_entity.type
_entity.pdbx_description
1 polymer ?
#
loop_
_entity_poly.entity_id
_entity_poly.type
_entity_poly.pdbx_seq_one_letter_code
_entity_poly.pdbx_strand_id
1 'polypeptide(L)'
;MDGDGEDNPALIKKLLNFSKIKKNKVTVVNRTIRTENFFIKMLYEINFINFFLLTHKFIRFGNFSLLKSTTLDKIKNREDLWLAYPSTIIKNFKSIRMIFAKKEMRYAGESKMSYFNLFTHVIRILCVLREKIFLNSMFYLIFLILLFISTNKIFLLILILYLVLLNILLFIARPIFLNEIPSNYLDLIKNVKII
;
A
#
# COMPACT_ATOMS: atom_id res chain seq x y z
N MET A 1 14.01 4.98 -1.84
CA MET A 1 14.07 6.45 -1.77
C MET A 1 13.78 6.96 -3.17
N ASP A 2 12.89 7.92 -3.30
CA ASP A 2 12.61 8.57 -4.56
C ASP A 2 13.69 9.63 -4.84
N GLY A 3 14.04 9.88 -6.12
CA GLY A 3 15.15 10.79 -6.49
C GLY A 3 14.72 12.25 -6.71
N ASP A 4 13.49 12.61 -6.36
CA ASP A 4 12.89 13.93 -6.61
C ASP A 4 13.11 14.97 -5.48
N GLY A 5 13.83 14.58 -4.44
CA GLY A 5 14.15 15.43 -3.28
C GLY A 5 13.12 15.41 -2.15
N GLU A 6 11.98 14.77 -2.33
CA GLU A 6 10.96 14.66 -1.28
C GLU A 6 11.43 13.83 -0.07
N ASP A 7 12.37 12.92 -0.29
CA ASP A 7 12.97 12.09 0.75
C ASP A 7 14.36 12.62 1.15
N ASN A 8 14.55 12.93 2.43
CA ASN A 8 15.81 13.46 2.94
C ASN A 8 16.89 12.36 3.00
N PRO A 9 18.01 12.45 2.25
CA PRO A 9 19.09 11.45 2.25
C PRO A 9 19.75 11.26 3.61
N ALA A 10 19.74 12.26 4.49
CA ALA A 10 20.32 12.16 5.85
C ALA A 10 19.65 11.04 6.69
N LEU A 11 18.40 10.67 6.34
CA LEU A 11 17.69 9.58 6.99
C LEU A 11 18.29 8.20 6.70
N ILE A 12 19.11 8.04 5.65
CA ILE A 12 19.78 6.78 5.32
C ILE A 12 20.68 6.35 6.50
N LYS A 13 21.46 7.28 7.05
CA LYS A 13 22.31 6.99 8.22
C LYS A 13 21.47 6.53 9.42
N LYS A 14 20.32 7.17 9.64
CA LYS A 14 19.38 6.81 10.70
C LYS A 14 18.79 5.42 10.47
N LEU A 15 18.35 5.10 9.23
CA LEU A 15 17.84 3.79 8.85
C LEU A 15 18.86 2.69 9.11
N LEU A 16 20.13 2.90 8.69
CA LEU A 16 21.24 1.96 8.90
C LEU A 16 21.49 1.71 10.37
N ASN A 17 21.58 2.74 11.20
CA ASN A 17 21.79 2.60 12.63
C ASN A 17 20.65 1.80 13.29
N PHE A 18 19.40 2.08 12.92
CA PHE A 18 18.26 1.33 13.43
C PHE A 18 18.25 -0.13 13.00
N SER A 19 18.74 -0.45 11.80
CA SER A 19 18.84 -1.82 11.33
C SER A 19 19.87 -2.65 12.09
N LYS A 20 20.95 -2.01 12.61
CA LYS A 20 22.01 -2.65 13.42
C LYS A 20 21.53 -2.99 14.83
N ILE A 21 20.76 -2.10 15.47
CA ILE A 21 20.38 -2.22 16.88
C ILE A 21 19.33 -3.30 17.13
N LYS A 22 18.44 -3.57 16.17
CA LYS A 22 17.39 -4.59 16.33
C LYS A 22 17.37 -5.51 15.12
N LYS A 23 17.06 -6.79 15.36
CA LYS A 23 16.86 -7.84 14.32
C LYS A 23 15.66 -7.56 13.39
N ASN A 24 15.24 -6.30 13.22
CA ASN A 24 14.16 -5.93 12.35
C ASN A 24 14.55 -6.15 10.89
N LYS A 25 13.71 -6.87 10.18
CA LYS A 25 13.95 -7.26 8.79
C LYS A 25 13.61 -6.14 7.82
N VAL A 26 12.68 -5.25 8.20
CA VAL A 26 12.18 -4.14 7.38
C VAL A 26 12.08 -2.87 8.24
N THR A 27 12.64 -1.77 7.75
CA THR A 27 12.46 -0.44 8.33
C THR A 27 11.97 0.50 7.24
N VAL A 28 10.89 1.25 7.51
CA VAL A 28 10.24 2.15 6.55
C VAL A 28 10.19 3.57 7.08
N VAL A 29 10.20 4.55 6.19
CA VAL A 29 9.99 5.96 6.54
C VAL A 29 8.52 6.32 6.36
N ASN A 30 7.89 6.74 7.45
CA ASN A 30 6.52 7.27 7.44
C ASN A 30 6.57 8.80 7.31
N ARG A 31 5.94 9.33 6.26
CA ARG A 31 5.85 10.78 6.00
C ARG A 31 4.74 11.38 6.86
N THR A 32 5.10 12.17 7.89
CA THR A 32 4.16 12.71 8.89
C THR A 32 3.41 13.96 8.46
N ILE A 33 4.05 14.81 7.64
CA ILE A 33 3.49 16.08 7.19
C ILE A 33 3.27 16.00 5.68
N ARG A 34 2.07 16.31 5.25
CA ARG A 34 1.67 16.39 3.85
C ARG A 34 1.37 17.84 3.50
N THR A 35 1.87 18.28 2.35
CA THR A 35 1.71 19.65 1.84
C THR A 35 0.58 19.78 0.83
N GLU A 36 -0.12 18.69 0.51
CA GLU A 36 -1.21 18.66 -0.46
C GLU A 36 -2.43 19.48 -0.01
N ASN A 37 -3.31 19.82 -0.96
CA ASN A 37 -4.56 20.54 -0.72
C ASN A 37 -5.48 19.79 0.26
N PHE A 38 -6.34 20.51 0.96
CA PHE A 38 -7.29 19.95 1.94
C PHE A 38 -8.12 18.79 1.37
N PHE A 39 -8.63 18.91 0.15
CA PHE A 39 -9.44 17.89 -0.50
C PHE A 39 -8.65 16.58 -0.71
N ILE A 40 -7.41 16.69 -1.17
CA ILE A 40 -6.53 15.52 -1.35
C ILE A 40 -6.22 14.86 -0.01
N LYS A 41 -5.96 15.65 1.05
CA LYS A 41 -5.77 15.12 2.42
C LYS A 41 -6.98 14.35 2.90
N MET A 42 -8.19 14.89 2.69
CA MET A 42 -9.43 14.23 3.05
C MET A 42 -9.59 12.89 2.32
N LEU A 43 -9.34 12.85 1.01
CA LEU A 43 -9.37 11.61 0.23
C LEU A 43 -8.36 10.58 0.75
N TYR A 44 -7.17 11.00 1.15
CA TYR A 44 -6.18 10.10 1.76
C TYR A 44 -6.67 9.51 3.08
N GLU A 45 -7.28 10.31 3.96
CA GLU A 45 -7.78 9.81 5.25
C GLU A 45 -8.97 8.86 5.05
N ILE A 46 -9.88 9.16 4.12
CA ILE A 46 -10.99 8.26 3.76
C ILE A 46 -10.44 6.92 3.25
N ASN A 47 -9.48 6.96 2.31
CA ASN A 47 -8.84 5.74 1.80
C ASN A 47 -8.10 4.98 2.90
N PHE A 48 -7.45 5.69 3.82
CA PHE A 48 -6.74 5.08 4.93
C PHE A 48 -7.69 4.35 5.90
N ILE A 49 -8.81 4.98 6.25
CA ILE A 49 -9.86 4.36 7.10
C ILE A 49 -10.44 3.14 6.39
N ASN A 50 -10.82 3.29 5.12
CA ASN A 50 -11.36 2.20 4.31
C ASN A 50 -10.38 1.02 4.22
N PHE A 51 -9.11 1.31 3.94
CA PHE A 51 -8.04 0.31 3.91
C PHE A 51 -7.91 -0.41 5.25
N PHE A 52 -7.93 0.32 6.36
CA PHE A 52 -7.87 -0.28 7.71
C PHE A 52 -9.08 -1.19 7.97
N LEU A 53 -10.29 -0.73 7.69
CA LEU A 53 -11.50 -1.53 7.87
C LEU A 53 -11.46 -2.84 7.06
N LEU A 54 -11.00 -2.76 5.80
CA LEU A 54 -10.94 -3.92 4.90
C LEU A 54 -9.80 -4.89 5.24
N THR A 55 -8.69 -4.41 5.81
CA THR A 55 -7.47 -5.23 5.95
C THR A 55 -6.99 -5.41 7.38
N HIS A 56 -7.48 -4.61 8.33
CA HIS A 56 -6.95 -4.48 9.70
C HIS A 56 -5.44 -4.19 9.73
N LYS A 57 -4.94 -3.46 8.72
CA LYS A 57 -3.53 -3.08 8.60
C LYS A 57 -3.40 -1.60 8.30
N PHE A 58 -2.25 -1.02 8.67
CA PHE A 58 -1.95 0.39 8.43
C PHE A 58 -0.85 0.52 7.37
N ILE A 59 -1.09 1.36 6.35
CA ILE A 59 -0.07 1.79 5.39
C ILE A 59 -0.02 3.31 5.42
N ARG A 60 1.08 3.88 5.95
CA ARG A 60 1.37 5.32 5.90
C ARG A 60 2.80 5.58 5.42
N PHE A 61 3.40 4.64 4.70
CA PHE A 61 4.74 4.77 4.15
C PHE A 61 4.74 4.54 2.64
N GLY A 62 5.72 5.13 1.96
CA GLY A 62 5.97 4.95 0.54
C GLY A 62 7.12 3.99 0.27
N ASN A 63 7.92 4.30 -0.76
CA ASN A 63 9.04 3.47 -1.22
C ASN A 63 10.30 3.62 -0.36
N PHE A 64 10.41 4.68 0.46
CA PHE A 64 11.61 4.91 1.26
C PHE A 64 11.70 3.92 2.43
N SER A 65 12.55 2.93 2.25
CA SER A 65 12.69 1.83 3.20
C SER A 65 14.07 1.20 3.11
N LEU A 66 14.43 0.48 4.16
CA LEU A 66 15.63 -0.36 4.24
C LEU A 66 15.20 -1.80 4.49
N LEU A 67 15.63 -2.70 3.59
CA LEU A 67 15.43 -4.14 3.71
C LEU A 67 16.79 -4.83 3.85
N LYS A 68 16.85 -5.89 4.67
CA LYS A 68 17.98 -6.81 4.65
C LYS A 68 17.93 -7.66 3.39
N SER A 69 19.10 -8.04 2.87
CA SER A 69 19.23 -8.91 1.69
C SER A 69 18.32 -10.16 1.80
N THR A 70 18.39 -10.88 2.91
CA THR A 70 17.53 -12.06 3.18
C THR A 70 16.03 -11.75 3.18
N THR A 71 15.65 -10.51 3.39
CA THR A 71 14.25 -10.04 3.35
C THR A 71 13.84 -9.74 1.91
N LEU A 72 14.74 -9.10 1.15
CA LEU A 72 14.55 -8.81 -0.26
C LEU A 72 14.37 -10.11 -1.06
N ASP A 73 15.18 -11.15 -0.78
CA ASP A 73 15.08 -12.46 -1.43
C ASP A 73 13.69 -13.11 -1.31
N LYS A 74 12.97 -12.81 -0.23
CA LYS A 74 11.61 -13.34 -0.01
C LYS A 74 10.54 -12.69 -0.88
N ILE A 75 10.79 -11.48 -1.37
CA ILE A 75 9.78 -10.69 -2.09
C ILE A 75 10.18 -10.33 -3.51
N LYS A 76 11.47 -10.37 -3.87
CA LYS A 76 11.97 -9.91 -5.18
C LYS A 76 11.28 -10.56 -6.39
N ASN A 77 10.87 -11.83 -6.25
CA ASN A 77 10.22 -12.58 -7.33
C ASN A 77 8.68 -12.54 -7.25
N ARG A 78 8.10 -11.66 -6.42
CA ARG A 78 6.65 -11.57 -6.28
C ARG A 78 6.08 -10.53 -7.23
N GLU A 79 5.10 -10.93 -8.01
CA GLU A 79 4.31 -10.03 -8.87
C GLU A 79 3.65 -8.89 -8.08
N ASP A 80 3.33 -9.13 -6.82
CA ASP A 80 2.76 -8.13 -5.92
C ASP A 80 3.62 -6.87 -5.81
N LEU A 81 4.96 -6.97 -5.99
CA LEU A 81 5.87 -5.80 -5.99
C LEU A 81 5.58 -4.84 -7.13
N TRP A 82 5.20 -5.36 -8.29
CA TRP A 82 4.81 -4.56 -9.43
C TRP A 82 3.52 -3.80 -9.16
N LEU A 83 2.58 -4.43 -8.48
CA LEU A 83 1.31 -3.79 -8.13
C LEU A 83 1.51 -2.64 -7.15
N ALA A 84 2.07 -2.94 -5.97
CA ALA A 84 2.31 -1.92 -4.95
C ALA A 84 3.32 -2.41 -3.90
N TYR A 85 4.47 -1.73 -3.82
CA TYR A 85 5.53 -2.03 -2.86
C TYR A 85 5.05 -2.00 -1.39
N PRO A 86 4.37 -0.93 -0.88
CA PRO A 86 4.00 -0.86 0.53
C PRO A 86 3.08 -1.99 0.98
N SER A 87 2.09 -2.35 0.17
CA SER A 87 1.17 -3.44 0.48
C SER A 87 1.84 -4.80 0.40
N THR A 88 2.80 -4.99 -0.50
CA THR A 88 3.63 -6.21 -0.54
C THR A 88 4.45 -6.37 0.72
N ILE A 89 5.03 -5.28 1.24
CA ILE A 89 5.75 -5.29 2.52
C ILE A 89 4.83 -5.72 3.66
N ILE A 90 3.67 -5.09 3.83
CA ILE A 90 2.77 -5.45 4.94
C ILE A 90 2.09 -6.81 4.78
N LYS A 91 1.96 -7.32 3.54
CA LYS A 91 1.47 -8.67 3.28
C LYS A 91 2.44 -9.71 3.82
N ASN A 92 3.73 -9.51 3.58
CA ASN A 92 4.76 -10.53 3.80
C ASN A 92 5.49 -10.42 5.16
N PHE A 93 5.43 -9.24 5.82
CA PHE A 93 6.15 -9.03 7.08
C PHE A 93 5.24 -8.54 8.19
N LYS A 94 5.24 -9.26 9.32
CA LYS A 94 4.45 -8.91 10.50
C LYS A 94 5.10 -7.78 11.33
N SER A 95 6.44 -7.75 11.37
CA SER A 95 7.19 -6.76 12.14
C SER A 95 7.86 -5.78 11.18
N ILE A 96 7.31 -4.58 11.09
CA ILE A 96 7.82 -3.47 10.30
C ILE A 96 8.13 -2.34 11.27
N ARG A 97 9.34 -1.80 11.23
CA ARG A 97 9.71 -0.63 12.02
C ARG A 97 9.46 0.63 11.22
N MET A 98 8.83 1.62 11.85
CA MET A 98 8.56 2.91 11.24
C MET A 98 9.48 3.98 11.84
N ILE A 99 10.07 4.82 10.98
CA ILE A 99 10.76 6.05 11.33
C ILE A 99 9.91 7.19 10.79
N PHE A 100 9.60 8.16 11.63
CA PHE A 100 8.82 9.31 11.23
C PHE A 100 9.72 10.41 10.69
N ALA A 101 9.35 10.97 9.54
CA ALA A 101 10.06 12.08 8.91
C ALA A 101 9.08 13.04 8.22
N LYS A 102 9.48 14.29 8.13
CA LYS A 102 8.79 15.29 7.32
C LYS A 102 9.07 15.02 5.84
N LYS A 103 8.06 15.21 4.98
CA LYS A 103 8.24 15.25 3.55
C LYS A 103 8.90 16.57 3.19
N GLU A 104 10.03 16.53 2.48
CA GLU A 104 10.72 17.73 1.99
C GLU A 104 10.04 18.28 0.72
N MET A 105 10.40 19.48 0.32
CA MET A 105 9.96 20.05 -0.95
C MET A 105 10.75 19.43 -2.11
N ARG A 106 10.09 19.23 -3.25
CA ARG A 106 10.75 18.78 -4.47
C ARG A 106 11.79 19.79 -4.93
N TYR A 107 12.90 19.30 -5.45
CA TYR A 107 13.92 20.15 -6.05
C TYR A 107 13.47 20.72 -7.40
N ALA A 108 12.69 19.96 -8.17
CA ALA A 108 12.21 20.37 -9.50
C ALA A 108 10.93 19.62 -9.89
N GLY A 109 10.13 20.28 -10.75
CA GLY A 109 8.94 19.71 -11.37
C GLY A 109 7.70 19.68 -10.48
N GLU A 110 6.55 19.58 -11.11
CA GLU A 110 5.26 19.42 -10.45
C GLU A 110 4.91 17.94 -10.20
N SER A 111 3.95 17.71 -9.32
CA SER A 111 3.45 16.36 -9.08
C SER A 111 2.72 15.82 -10.31
N LYS A 112 3.23 14.73 -10.90
CA LYS A 112 2.56 14.03 -12.02
C LYS A 112 1.36 13.17 -11.56
N MET A 113 1.00 13.22 -10.28
CA MET A 113 -0.08 12.42 -9.73
C MET A 113 -1.44 13.08 -10.03
N SER A 114 -2.09 12.64 -11.11
CA SER A 114 -3.49 12.99 -11.39
C SER A 114 -4.44 12.23 -10.46
N TYR A 115 -5.69 12.69 -10.34
CA TYR A 115 -6.72 11.97 -9.57
C TYR A 115 -6.95 10.54 -10.07
N PHE A 116 -6.88 10.34 -11.38
CA PHE A 116 -7.02 9.01 -11.99
C PHE A 116 -5.85 8.09 -11.59
N ASN A 117 -4.60 8.62 -11.64
CA ASN A 117 -3.43 7.87 -11.21
C ASN A 117 -3.47 7.53 -9.71
N LEU A 118 -3.99 8.45 -8.88
CA LEU A 118 -4.20 8.20 -7.45
C LEU A 118 -5.21 7.07 -7.23
N PHE A 119 -6.35 7.12 -7.93
CA PHE A 119 -7.37 6.07 -7.86
C PHE A 119 -6.81 4.71 -8.29
N THR A 120 -6.15 4.66 -9.44
CA THR A 120 -5.50 3.43 -9.95
C THR A 120 -4.50 2.88 -8.96
N HIS A 121 -3.70 3.76 -8.33
CA HIS A 121 -2.73 3.37 -7.31
C HIS A 121 -3.41 2.74 -6.07
N VAL A 122 -4.53 3.30 -5.62
CA VAL A 122 -5.34 2.73 -4.52
C VAL A 122 -5.83 1.34 -4.89
N ILE A 123 -6.37 1.14 -6.09
CA ILE A 123 -6.81 -0.19 -6.55
C ILE A 123 -5.64 -1.18 -6.57
N ARG A 124 -4.48 -0.80 -7.08
CA ARG A 124 -3.26 -1.66 -7.07
C ARG A 124 -2.87 -2.07 -5.65
N ILE A 125 -2.90 -1.14 -4.68
CA ILE A 125 -2.65 -1.43 -3.26
C ILE A 125 -3.62 -2.49 -2.73
N LEU A 126 -4.91 -2.34 -3.01
CA LEU A 126 -5.95 -3.27 -2.57
C LEU A 126 -5.81 -4.64 -3.25
N CYS A 127 -5.47 -4.68 -4.55
CA CYS A 127 -5.25 -5.93 -5.30
C CYS A 127 -4.18 -6.84 -4.66
N VAL A 128 -3.15 -6.28 -4.04
CA VAL A 128 -2.13 -7.07 -3.31
C VAL A 128 -2.72 -7.83 -2.14
N LEU A 129 -3.72 -7.24 -1.46
CA LEU A 129 -4.35 -7.79 -0.26
C LEU A 129 -5.75 -8.37 -0.51
N ARG A 130 -6.12 -8.60 -1.79
CA ARG A 130 -7.46 -9.01 -2.19
C ARG A 130 -8.01 -10.21 -1.41
N GLU A 131 -7.19 -11.21 -1.14
CA GLU A 131 -7.59 -12.42 -0.40
C GLU A 131 -8.05 -12.07 1.02
N LYS A 132 -7.28 -11.20 1.69
CA LYS A 132 -7.63 -10.75 3.03
C LYS A 132 -8.87 -9.85 3.01
N ILE A 133 -8.98 -8.97 2.01
CA ILE A 133 -10.16 -8.11 1.82
C ILE A 133 -11.40 -8.97 1.58
N PHE A 134 -11.29 -9.99 0.74
CA PHE A 134 -12.39 -10.92 0.47
C PHE A 134 -12.87 -11.60 1.75
N LEU A 135 -11.97 -12.18 2.54
CA LEU A 135 -12.32 -12.83 3.79
C LEU A 135 -13.00 -11.88 4.77
N ASN A 136 -12.44 -10.69 5.00
CA ASN A 136 -13.04 -9.70 5.89
C ASN A 136 -14.40 -9.21 5.35
N SER A 137 -14.52 -9.01 4.03
CA SER A 137 -15.77 -8.62 3.39
C SER A 137 -16.87 -9.66 3.60
N MET A 138 -16.56 -10.95 3.58
CA MET A 138 -17.54 -12.00 3.85
C MET A 138 -18.12 -11.86 5.26
N PHE A 139 -17.29 -11.61 6.28
CA PHE A 139 -17.77 -11.37 7.65
C PHE A 139 -18.65 -10.12 7.72
N TYR A 140 -18.24 -9.02 7.09
CA TYR A 140 -19.04 -7.78 7.07
C TYR A 140 -20.35 -7.97 6.29
N LEU A 141 -20.35 -8.71 5.19
CA LEU A 141 -21.56 -8.98 4.41
C LEU A 141 -22.58 -9.77 5.24
N ILE A 142 -22.14 -10.84 5.90
CA ILE A 142 -23.03 -11.63 6.78
C ILE A 142 -23.62 -10.73 7.87
N PHE A 143 -22.79 -9.94 8.55
CA PHE A 143 -23.24 -9.03 9.59
C PHE A 143 -24.24 -7.98 9.08
N LEU A 144 -23.94 -7.34 7.94
CA LEU A 144 -24.79 -6.31 7.34
C LEU A 144 -26.12 -6.89 6.85
N ILE A 145 -26.12 -8.11 6.29
CA ILE A 145 -27.36 -8.79 5.87
C ILE A 145 -28.25 -9.08 7.07
N LEU A 146 -27.68 -9.64 8.16
CA LEU A 146 -28.43 -9.89 9.38
C LEU A 146 -28.99 -8.59 9.97
N LEU A 147 -28.20 -7.51 9.99
CA LEU A 147 -28.62 -6.23 10.46
C LEU A 147 -29.70 -5.60 9.55
N PHE A 148 -29.61 -5.80 8.23
CA PHE A 148 -30.63 -5.34 7.28
C PHE A 148 -31.96 -6.04 7.52
N ILE A 149 -31.95 -7.37 7.69
CA ILE A 149 -33.17 -8.15 7.97
C ILE A 149 -33.84 -7.67 9.27
N SER A 150 -33.04 -7.35 10.31
CA SER A 150 -33.58 -6.91 11.60
C SER A 150 -34.09 -5.48 11.61
N THR A 151 -33.49 -4.57 10.85
CA THR A 151 -33.79 -3.13 10.92
C THR A 151 -34.46 -2.56 9.66
N ASN A 152 -34.39 -3.28 8.56
CA ASN A 152 -34.92 -2.92 7.23
C ASN A 152 -34.48 -1.53 6.73
N LYS A 153 -33.25 -1.11 7.07
CA LYS A 153 -32.73 0.23 6.73
C LYS A 153 -32.00 0.22 5.39
N ILE A 154 -32.51 0.98 4.44
CA ILE A 154 -32.02 1.00 3.03
C ILE A 154 -30.52 1.36 2.88
N PHE A 155 -29.95 2.18 3.80
CA PHE A 155 -28.53 2.53 3.72
C PHE A 155 -27.60 1.31 3.88
N LEU A 156 -28.07 0.22 4.53
CA LEU A 156 -27.30 -1.01 4.67
C LEU A 156 -27.15 -1.72 3.34
N LEU A 157 -28.15 -1.61 2.44
CA LEU A 157 -28.04 -2.14 1.06
C LEU A 157 -26.92 -1.44 0.29
N ILE A 158 -26.71 -0.15 0.48
CA ILE A 158 -25.63 0.59 -0.17
C ILE A 158 -24.26 0.05 0.29
N LEU A 159 -24.10 -0.24 1.59
CA LEU A 159 -22.87 -0.82 2.12
C LEU A 159 -22.64 -2.25 1.62
N ILE A 160 -23.68 -3.06 1.55
CA ILE A 160 -23.62 -4.42 1.00
C ILE A 160 -23.19 -4.35 -0.47
N LEU A 161 -23.86 -3.51 -1.29
CA LEU A 161 -23.54 -3.31 -2.70
C LEU A 161 -22.09 -2.84 -2.89
N TYR A 162 -21.62 -1.89 -2.06
CA TYR A 162 -20.24 -1.42 -2.09
C TYR A 162 -19.24 -2.57 -1.89
N LEU A 163 -19.44 -3.42 -0.86
CA LEU A 163 -18.53 -4.55 -0.61
C LEU A 163 -18.53 -5.57 -1.74
N VAL A 164 -19.70 -5.87 -2.31
CA VAL A 164 -19.81 -6.80 -3.45
C VAL A 164 -19.08 -6.24 -4.67
N LEU A 165 -19.38 -5.00 -5.06
CA LEU A 165 -18.74 -4.35 -6.22
C LEU A 165 -17.22 -4.20 -6.03
N LEU A 166 -16.78 -3.87 -4.83
CA LEU A 166 -15.34 -3.79 -4.54
C LEU A 166 -14.64 -5.14 -4.76
N ASN A 167 -15.20 -6.24 -4.27
CA ASN A 167 -14.61 -7.56 -4.47
C ASN A 167 -14.58 -7.96 -5.95
N ILE A 168 -15.65 -7.70 -6.70
CA ILE A 168 -15.70 -7.93 -8.15
C ILE A 168 -14.61 -7.10 -8.84
N LEU A 169 -14.51 -5.81 -8.51
CA LEU A 169 -13.50 -4.91 -9.07
C LEU A 169 -12.08 -5.44 -8.82
N LEU A 170 -11.76 -5.85 -7.60
CA LEU A 170 -10.42 -6.37 -7.27
C LEU A 170 -10.12 -7.70 -7.96
N PHE A 171 -11.14 -8.53 -8.15
CA PHE A 171 -11.01 -9.79 -8.89
C PHE A 171 -10.66 -9.55 -10.37
N ILE A 172 -11.34 -8.57 -11.01
CA ILE A 172 -11.12 -8.22 -12.42
C ILE A 172 -9.83 -7.40 -12.60
N ALA A 173 -9.58 -6.42 -11.74
CA ALA A 173 -8.47 -5.49 -11.90
C ALA A 173 -7.09 -6.14 -11.72
N ARG A 174 -6.96 -7.12 -10.82
CA ARG A 174 -5.66 -7.74 -10.56
C ARG A 174 -5.03 -8.40 -11.79
N PRO A 175 -5.69 -9.29 -12.54
CA PRO A 175 -5.09 -9.87 -13.75
C PRO A 175 -4.77 -8.81 -14.80
N ILE A 176 -5.59 -7.76 -14.96
CA ILE A 176 -5.31 -6.65 -15.88
C ILE A 176 -3.99 -5.99 -15.54
N PHE A 177 -3.78 -5.62 -14.27
CA PHE A 177 -2.52 -4.99 -13.84
C PHE A 177 -1.32 -5.94 -13.91
N LEU A 178 -1.51 -7.24 -13.71
CA LEU A 178 -0.43 -8.21 -13.83
C LEU A 178 -0.02 -8.42 -15.30
N ASN A 179 -0.95 -8.30 -16.25
CA ASN A 179 -0.63 -8.36 -17.68
C ASN A 179 0.20 -7.15 -18.17
N GLU A 180 0.23 -6.06 -17.40
CA GLU A 180 1.11 -4.91 -17.67
C GLU A 180 2.58 -5.17 -17.26
N ILE A 181 2.89 -6.28 -16.56
CA ILE A 181 4.25 -6.61 -16.14
C ILE A 181 5.07 -6.95 -17.38
N PRO A 182 6.21 -6.25 -17.61
CA PRO A 182 7.11 -6.59 -18.71
C PRO A 182 7.59 -8.04 -18.61
N SER A 183 7.65 -8.74 -19.74
CA SER A 183 8.08 -10.16 -19.79
C SER A 183 9.48 -10.39 -19.19
N ASN A 184 10.34 -9.38 -19.28
CA ASN A 184 11.71 -9.41 -18.73
C ASN A 184 11.81 -8.91 -17.28
N TYR A 185 10.69 -8.61 -16.60
CA TYR A 185 10.69 -8.05 -15.24
C TYR A 185 11.47 -8.90 -14.24
N LEU A 186 11.26 -10.22 -14.26
CA LEU A 186 11.96 -11.14 -13.36
C LEU A 186 13.46 -11.21 -13.67
N ASP A 187 13.84 -11.09 -14.93
CA ASP A 187 15.25 -11.09 -15.33
C ASP A 187 15.95 -9.78 -14.96
N LEU A 188 15.26 -8.65 -15.08
CA LEU A 188 15.76 -7.36 -14.59
C LEU A 188 16.04 -7.40 -13.07
N ILE A 189 15.16 -8.02 -12.28
CA ILE A 189 15.35 -8.16 -10.83
C ILE A 189 16.50 -9.10 -10.49
N LYS A 190 16.66 -10.23 -11.21
CA LYS A 190 17.77 -11.18 -10.99
C LYS A 190 19.13 -10.54 -11.23
N ASN A 191 19.20 -9.61 -12.19
CA ASN A 191 20.44 -8.92 -12.58
C ASN A 191 20.80 -7.74 -11.67
N VAL A 192 19.95 -7.34 -10.73
CA VAL A 192 20.30 -6.33 -9.72
C VAL A 192 21.32 -6.94 -8.77
N LYS A 193 22.60 -6.61 -8.98
CA LYS A 193 23.68 -6.92 -8.03
C LYS A 193 23.42 -6.11 -6.76
N ILE A 194 23.21 -6.82 -5.65
CA ILE A 194 23.20 -6.21 -4.31
C ILE A 194 24.66 -5.88 -3.99
N ILE A 195 24.98 -4.59 -4.00
CA ILE A 195 26.29 -4.07 -3.59
C ILE A 195 26.36 -4.10 -2.06
#